data_830bae4bdee432b5511e71e8162f9b1a
#
_entry.id   830bae4bdee432b5511e71e8162f9b1a
#
_cell.length_a   1.000
_cell.length_b   1.000
_cell.length_c   1.000
_cell.angle_alpha   90.00
_cell.angle_beta   90.00
_cell.angle_gamma   90.00
#
_symmetry.space_group_name_H-M   'P 1'
#
loop_
_entity.id
_entity.type
_entity.pdbx_description
1 polymer ?
#
loop_
_entity_poly.entity_id
_entity_poly.type
_entity_poly.pdbx_seq_one_letter_code
_entity_poly.pdbx_strand_id
1 'polypeptide(L)'
;MLAIENTIAGSLLHNNELLRQSGTQIIGEYKLRISHSFVCLPDEDWNDLTEVNSHPIALMQCREFLAQHPKMKVVAAEDTALSAEIIKRENLKGHAAICSKAAAERYGMKVLQEGIETNKHNFTRFLVVADPWQVDEIHRHPHPETNKASMVFTLPHTEGSLSQVLSILSFYSINLTKIQSLPIIGREWEYQFYVDVVFDNLLRYKQSIAAITPLTKELKILGEYADGKSNI
;
A
#
# COMPACT_ATOMS: atom_id res chain seq x y z
N MET A 1 3.48 1.77 -10.65
CA MET A 1 3.47 1.43 -9.21
C MET A 1 2.03 1.28 -8.76
N LEU A 2 1.73 0.29 -7.90
CA LEU A 2 0.40 -0.05 -7.41
C LEU A 2 0.42 -0.09 -5.88
N ALA A 3 -0.37 0.75 -5.20
CA ALA A 3 -0.55 0.67 -3.75
C ALA A 3 -1.26 -0.64 -3.40
N ILE A 4 -0.75 -1.40 -2.42
CA ILE A 4 -1.31 -2.71 -2.08
C ILE A 4 -1.77 -2.83 -0.63
N GLU A 5 -1.19 -2.00 0.22
CA GLU A 5 -1.43 -2.07 1.66
C GLU A 5 -1.05 -0.74 2.33
N ASN A 6 -1.80 -0.35 3.33
CA ASN A 6 -1.44 0.73 4.24
C ASN A 6 -1.50 0.22 5.68
N THR A 7 -0.54 0.60 6.52
CA THR A 7 -0.43 0.09 7.90
C THR A 7 -1.60 0.47 8.82
N ILE A 8 -2.42 1.46 8.42
CA ILE A 8 -3.60 1.90 9.18
C ILE A 8 -4.89 1.46 8.49
N ALA A 9 -4.98 1.64 7.16
CA ALA A 9 -6.18 1.32 6.39
C ALA A 9 -6.27 -0.16 5.99
N GLY A 10 -5.17 -0.93 6.15
CA GLY A 10 -5.13 -2.35 5.79
C GLY A 10 -4.88 -2.61 4.30
N SER A 11 -5.26 -3.80 3.85
CA SER A 11 -5.07 -4.24 2.46
C SER A 11 -6.03 -3.56 1.50
N LEU A 12 -5.51 -3.11 0.36
CA LEU A 12 -6.30 -2.57 -0.75
C LEU A 12 -6.76 -3.73 -1.65
N LEU A 13 -7.89 -4.35 -1.26
CA LEU A 13 -8.37 -5.61 -1.84
C LEU A 13 -8.61 -5.52 -3.35
N HIS A 14 -9.18 -4.40 -3.82
CA HIS A 14 -9.40 -4.16 -5.24
C HIS A 14 -8.09 -4.21 -6.05
N ASN A 15 -7.01 -3.65 -5.52
CA ASN A 15 -5.72 -3.63 -6.19
C ASN A 15 -5.05 -5.01 -6.23
N ASN A 16 -5.30 -5.88 -5.24
CA ASN A 16 -4.86 -7.28 -5.28
C ASN A 16 -5.51 -8.01 -6.47
N GLU A 17 -6.82 -7.81 -6.69
CA GLU A 17 -7.53 -8.44 -7.79
C GLU A 17 -7.11 -7.88 -9.15
N LEU A 18 -6.92 -6.56 -9.28
CA LEU A 18 -6.37 -5.94 -10.48
C LEU A 18 -5.00 -6.52 -10.84
N LEU A 19 -4.12 -6.69 -9.86
CA LEU A 19 -2.80 -7.28 -10.05
C LEU A 19 -2.90 -8.71 -10.61
N ARG A 20 -3.77 -9.54 -10.03
CA ARG A 20 -3.98 -10.92 -10.49
C ARG A 20 -4.49 -10.99 -11.93
N GLN A 21 -5.41 -10.09 -12.31
CA GLN A 21 -6.05 -10.05 -13.63
C GLN A 21 -5.17 -9.40 -14.71
N SER A 22 -4.31 -8.44 -14.34
CA SER A 22 -3.54 -7.64 -15.30
C SER A 22 -2.50 -8.44 -16.09
N GLY A 23 -2.10 -9.64 -15.61
CA GLY A 23 -1.01 -10.40 -16.20
C GLY A 23 0.39 -9.82 -15.98
N THR A 24 0.50 -8.65 -15.33
CA THR A 24 1.79 -8.05 -14.97
C THR A 24 2.50 -8.86 -13.89
N GLN A 25 3.81 -8.66 -13.76
CA GLN A 25 4.64 -9.26 -12.73
C GLN A 25 5.18 -8.21 -11.77
N ILE A 26 5.28 -8.56 -10.49
CA ILE A 26 5.94 -7.73 -9.49
C ILE A 26 7.44 -7.88 -9.64
N ILE A 27 8.14 -6.76 -9.79
CA ILE A 27 9.60 -6.68 -9.92
C ILE A 27 10.26 -6.01 -8.71
N GLY A 28 9.47 -5.49 -7.78
CA GLY A 28 9.96 -4.83 -6.57
C GLY A 28 8.85 -4.24 -5.74
N GLU A 29 9.23 -3.70 -4.60
CA GLU A 29 8.32 -2.97 -3.73
C GLU A 29 8.98 -1.74 -3.12
N TYR A 30 8.14 -0.81 -2.67
CA TYR A 30 8.56 0.39 -1.98
C TYR A 30 7.60 0.70 -0.82
N LYS A 31 8.15 1.01 0.36
CA LYS A 31 7.39 1.38 1.55
C LYS A 31 7.54 2.88 1.77
N LEU A 32 6.50 3.63 1.46
CA LEU A 32 6.46 5.09 1.61
C LEU A 32 5.85 5.45 2.95
N ARG A 33 6.61 6.22 3.75
CA ARG A 33 6.05 6.84 4.95
C ARG A 33 5.06 7.92 4.56
N ILE A 34 3.86 7.86 5.13
CA ILE A 34 2.82 8.87 4.94
C ILE A 34 2.97 9.92 6.04
N SER A 35 3.27 11.14 5.65
CA SER A 35 3.31 12.30 6.53
C SER A 35 2.43 13.40 5.96
N HIS A 36 1.61 13.97 6.81
CA HIS A 36 0.67 15.01 6.44
C HIS A 36 1.14 16.37 6.95
N SER A 37 0.94 17.39 6.11
CA SER A 37 1.22 18.79 6.45
C SER A 37 -0.08 19.59 6.39
N PHE A 38 -0.19 20.54 7.30
CA PHE A 38 -1.26 21.53 7.30
C PHE A 38 -0.79 22.76 6.54
N VAL A 39 -1.51 23.14 5.48
CA VAL A 39 -1.06 24.13 4.51
C VAL A 39 -2.16 25.15 4.18
N CYS A 40 -1.75 26.37 3.84
CA CYS A 40 -2.65 27.44 3.42
C CYS A 40 -2.04 28.29 2.29
N LEU A 41 -2.74 29.31 1.84
CA LEU A 41 -2.18 30.30 0.92
C LEU A 41 -0.96 31.01 1.53
N PRO A 42 0.02 31.45 0.71
CA PRO A 42 1.28 32.03 1.22
C PRO A 42 1.10 33.30 2.04
N ASP A 43 0.05 34.06 1.78
CA ASP A 43 -0.28 35.34 2.41
C ASP A 43 -1.26 35.20 3.60
N GLU A 44 -1.58 33.96 4.01
CA GLU A 44 -2.44 33.66 5.16
C GLU A 44 -1.67 33.04 6.32
N ASP A 45 -2.28 33.06 7.51
CA ASP A 45 -1.76 32.44 8.72
C ASP A 45 -2.90 31.82 9.54
N TRP A 46 -2.57 31.19 10.66
CA TRP A 46 -3.49 30.48 11.57
C TRP A 46 -4.80 31.24 11.87
N ASN A 47 -4.71 32.55 12.06
CA ASN A 47 -5.85 33.39 12.44
C ASN A 47 -6.83 33.65 11.30
N ASP A 48 -6.42 33.42 10.07
CA ASP A 48 -7.23 33.67 8.88
C ASP A 48 -8.10 32.44 8.53
N LEU A 49 -7.75 31.26 9.06
CA LEU A 49 -8.29 29.98 8.63
C LEU A 49 -9.55 29.60 9.38
N THR A 50 -10.59 29.23 8.62
CA THR A 50 -11.90 28.82 9.12
C THR A 50 -12.31 27.43 8.67
N GLU A 51 -11.68 26.90 7.60
CA GLU A 51 -12.02 25.62 6.99
C GLU A 51 -10.77 24.83 6.61
N VAL A 52 -10.82 23.49 6.74
CA VAL A 52 -9.77 22.58 6.30
C VAL A 52 -10.33 21.50 5.40
N ASN A 53 -9.70 21.29 4.25
CA ASN A 53 -10.12 20.40 3.18
C ASN A 53 -9.11 19.27 2.99
N SER A 54 -9.55 18.03 2.91
CA SER A 54 -8.72 16.88 2.52
C SER A 54 -9.55 15.63 2.27
N HIS A 55 -8.89 14.57 1.78
CA HIS A 55 -9.49 13.25 1.65
C HIS A 55 -9.91 12.71 3.04
N PRO A 56 -11.08 12.04 3.16
CA PRO A 56 -11.61 11.54 4.43
C PRO A 56 -10.60 10.71 5.25
N ILE A 57 -9.81 9.87 4.60
CA ILE A 57 -8.77 9.06 5.27
C ILE A 57 -7.69 9.95 5.89
N ALA A 58 -7.23 10.99 5.20
CA ALA A 58 -6.23 11.93 5.74
C ALA A 58 -6.79 12.74 6.91
N LEU A 59 -8.03 13.18 6.83
CA LEU A 59 -8.73 13.85 7.94
C LEU A 59 -8.81 12.93 9.18
N MET A 60 -9.20 11.67 8.98
CA MET A 60 -9.24 10.67 10.05
C MET A 60 -7.84 10.42 10.66
N GLN A 61 -6.81 10.37 9.84
CA GLN A 61 -5.43 10.17 10.29
C GLN A 61 -4.88 11.37 11.08
N CYS A 62 -5.44 12.57 10.88
CA CYS A 62 -5.05 13.81 11.57
C CYS A 62 -6.03 14.24 12.68
N ARG A 63 -6.87 13.31 13.18
CA ARG A 63 -7.97 13.62 14.10
C ARG A 63 -7.53 14.32 15.38
N GLU A 64 -6.38 13.96 15.97
CA GLU A 64 -5.88 14.57 17.21
C GLU A 64 -5.42 16.01 16.98
N PHE A 65 -4.79 16.27 15.84
CA PHE A 65 -4.46 17.62 15.43
C PHE A 65 -5.72 18.47 15.21
N LEU A 66 -6.71 17.95 14.48
CA LEU A 66 -7.97 18.65 14.21
C LEU A 66 -8.76 18.92 15.49
N ALA A 67 -8.72 18.02 16.46
CA ALA A 67 -9.37 18.20 17.76
C ALA A 67 -8.80 19.38 18.58
N GLN A 68 -7.55 19.79 18.34
CA GLN A 68 -6.94 20.97 18.94
C GLN A 68 -7.41 22.27 18.29
N HIS A 69 -8.09 22.20 17.14
CA HIS A 69 -8.60 23.33 16.37
C HIS A 69 -10.13 23.27 16.18
N PRO A 70 -10.94 23.25 17.27
CA PRO A 70 -12.38 22.94 17.21
C PRO A 70 -13.23 23.99 16.48
N LYS A 71 -12.67 25.17 16.24
CA LYS A 71 -13.35 26.25 15.48
C LYS A 71 -13.25 26.07 13.96
N MET A 72 -12.36 25.18 13.51
CA MET A 72 -12.12 24.95 12.10
C MET A 72 -13.15 23.95 11.54
N LYS A 73 -13.84 24.34 10.49
CA LYS A 73 -14.78 23.46 9.79
C LYS A 73 -13.98 22.41 8.98
N VAL A 74 -14.22 21.13 9.23
CA VAL A 74 -13.58 20.03 8.51
C VAL A 74 -14.44 19.61 7.33
N VAL A 75 -13.88 19.66 6.12
CA VAL A 75 -14.59 19.36 4.87
C VAL A 75 -13.88 18.21 4.14
N ALA A 76 -14.66 17.18 3.84
CA ALA A 76 -14.17 16.06 3.04
C ALA A 76 -14.10 16.44 1.56
N ALA A 77 -12.97 16.15 0.92
CA ALA A 77 -12.69 16.38 -0.49
C ALA A 77 -12.25 15.07 -1.16
N GLU A 78 -12.18 15.08 -2.48
CA GLU A 78 -11.88 13.89 -3.28
C GLU A 78 -10.43 13.41 -3.08
N ASP A 79 -9.46 14.33 -2.94
CA ASP A 79 -8.03 14.01 -2.82
C ASP A 79 -7.29 15.04 -1.94
N THR A 80 -6.15 14.62 -1.39
CA THR A 80 -5.32 15.45 -0.52
C THR A 80 -4.58 16.55 -1.27
N ALA A 81 -3.88 16.19 -2.35
CA ALA A 81 -3.09 17.12 -3.15
C ALA A 81 -3.99 18.04 -3.99
N LEU A 82 -5.08 17.49 -4.52
CA LEU A 82 -6.10 18.26 -5.25
C LEU A 82 -6.74 19.34 -4.37
N SER A 83 -6.94 19.10 -3.09
CA SER A 83 -7.44 20.11 -2.14
C SER A 83 -6.51 21.33 -2.09
N ALA A 84 -5.21 21.12 -1.98
CA ALA A 84 -4.22 22.19 -2.00
C ALA A 84 -4.18 22.91 -3.36
N GLU A 85 -4.27 22.15 -4.46
CA GLU A 85 -4.33 22.71 -5.82
C GLU A 85 -5.52 23.63 -6.01
N ILE A 86 -6.74 23.19 -5.64
CA ILE A 86 -7.98 23.97 -5.78
C ILE A 86 -7.89 25.26 -4.98
N ILE A 87 -7.49 25.20 -3.70
CA ILE A 87 -7.32 26.37 -2.84
C ILE A 87 -6.38 27.39 -3.50
N LYS A 88 -5.25 26.93 -4.06
CA LYS A 88 -4.28 27.80 -4.72
C LYS A 88 -4.82 28.38 -6.01
N ARG A 89 -5.39 27.55 -6.89
CA ARG A 89 -5.88 27.94 -8.21
C ARG A 89 -7.02 28.95 -8.12
N GLU A 90 -7.93 28.73 -7.16
CA GLU A 90 -9.12 29.55 -6.97
C GLU A 90 -8.92 30.68 -5.95
N ASN A 91 -7.71 30.76 -5.35
CA ASN A 91 -7.34 31.73 -4.32
C ASN A 91 -8.36 31.81 -3.17
N LEU A 92 -8.74 30.64 -2.65
CA LEU A 92 -9.77 30.51 -1.60
C LEU A 92 -9.20 30.96 -0.26
N LYS A 93 -9.60 32.16 0.17
CA LYS A 93 -9.21 32.72 1.47
C LYS A 93 -9.92 32.03 2.63
N GLY A 94 -9.23 31.88 3.76
CA GLY A 94 -9.74 31.22 4.95
C GLY A 94 -9.74 29.69 4.87
N HIS A 95 -9.19 29.12 3.79
CA HIS A 95 -9.15 27.68 3.55
C HIS A 95 -7.74 27.11 3.73
N ALA A 96 -7.66 26.04 4.51
CA ALA A 96 -6.48 25.20 4.63
C ALA A 96 -6.68 23.85 3.92
N ALA A 97 -5.57 23.18 3.61
CA ALA A 97 -5.58 21.78 3.20
C ALA A 97 -4.68 20.91 4.09
N ILE A 98 -5.01 19.61 4.15
CA ILE A 98 -4.10 18.60 4.66
C ILE A 98 -3.59 17.81 3.45
N CYS A 99 -2.29 17.91 3.18
CA CYS A 99 -1.63 17.22 2.06
C CYS A 99 -0.20 16.82 2.41
N SER A 100 0.53 16.21 1.48
CA SER A 100 1.97 15.96 1.65
C SER A 100 2.77 17.27 1.49
N LYS A 101 3.97 17.32 2.11
CA LYS A 101 4.90 18.44 1.92
C LYS A 101 5.24 18.65 0.44
N ALA A 102 5.45 17.57 -0.30
CA ALA A 102 5.73 17.63 -1.73
C ALA A 102 4.59 18.27 -2.54
N ALA A 103 3.32 18.02 -2.17
CA ALA A 103 2.17 18.67 -2.79
C ALA A 103 2.14 20.17 -2.44
N ALA A 104 2.41 20.53 -1.19
CA ALA A 104 2.51 21.92 -0.75
C ALA A 104 3.57 22.69 -1.55
N GLU A 105 4.76 22.13 -1.70
CA GLU A 105 5.85 22.71 -2.48
C GLU A 105 5.47 22.87 -3.97
N ARG A 106 4.88 21.82 -4.55
CA ARG A 106 4.45 21.81 -5.95
C ARG A 106 3.44 22.92 -6.28
N TYR A 107 2.49 23.15 -5.37
CA TYR A 107 1.44 24.15 -5.58
C TYR A 107 1.75 25.51 -4.95
N GLY A 108 2.96 25.68 -4.39
CA GLY A 108 3.39 26.95 -3.77
C GLY A 108 2.53 27.36 -2.59
N MET A 109 2.12 26.38 -1.77
CA MET A 109 1.39 26.61 -0.53
C MET A 109 2.37 26.85 0.64
N LYS A 110 1.94 27.64 1.63
CA LYS A 110 2.66 27.82 2.89
C LYS A 110 2.38 26.65 3.81
N VAL A 111 3.43 25.96 4.28
CA VAL A 111 3.32 24.95 5.30
C VAL A 111 3.30 25.59 6.67
N LEU A 112 2.18 25.44 7.39
CA LEU A 112 2.05 25.95 8.76
C LEU A 112 2.53 24.94 9.80
N GLN A 113 2.29 23.65 9.55
CA GLN A 113 2.74 22.58 10.41
C GLN A 113 2.96 21.28 9.64
N GLU A 114 4.10 20.61 9.89
CA GLU A 114 4.42 19.30 9.32
C GLU A 114 4.12 18.18 10.32
N GLY A 115 3.93 16.98 9.80
CA GLY A 115 3.80 15.78 10.62
C GLY A 115 2.59 15.81 11.55
N ILE A 116 1.43 16.21 11.04
CA ILE A 116 0.21 16.36 11.84
C ILE A 116 -0.60 15.07 12.00
N GLU A 117 -0.17 13.99 11.35
CA GLU A 117 -0.79 12.67 11.52
C GLU A 117 -0.68 12.19 12.97
N THR A 118 -1.77 11.61 13.50
CA THR A 118 -1.84 11.04 14.86
C THR A 118 -0.87 9.88 15.03
N ASN A 119 -0.80 8.99 14.05
CA ASN A 119 0.13 7.85 14.07
C ASN A 119 1.33 8.11 13.13
N LYS A 120 2.51 8.26 13.72
CA LYS A 120 3.77 8.51 12.98
C LYS A 120 4.29 7.27 12.24
N HIS A 121 3.82 6.08 12.58
CA HIS A 121 4.14 4.81 11.91
C HIS A 121 3.10 4.47 10.82
N ASN A 122 2.80 5.44 9.96
CA ASN A 122 1.90 5.29 8.83
C ASN A 122 2.70 5.07 7.55
N PHE A 123 2.61 3.87 6.96
CA PHE A 123 3.30 3.52 5.73
C PHE A 123 2.32 2.97 4.70
N THR A 124 2.49 3.35 3.45
CA THR A 124 1.83 2.69 2.32
C THR A 124 2.86 1.88 1.56
N ARG A 125 2.55 0.61 1.35
CA ARG A 125 3.36 -0.30 0.53
C ARG A 125 2.87 -0.26 -0.90
N PHE A 126 3.80 0.02 -1.81
CA PHE A 126 3.60 0.02 -3.25
C PHE A 126 4.36 -1.15 -3.87
N LEU A 127 3.73 -1.83 -4.82
CA LEU A 127 4.39 -2.78 -5.70
C LEU A 127 4.82 -2.09 -6.98
N VAL A 128 6.04 -2.40 -7.43
CA VAL A 128 6.52 -2.04 -8.76
C VAL A 128 6.19 -3.21 -9.67
N VAL A 129 5.39 -2.96 -10.70
CA VAL A 129 4.93 -3.98 -11.64
C VAL A 129 5.40 -3.66 -13.04
N ALA A 130 5.66 -4.69 -13.83
CA ALA A 130 6.06 -4.59 -15.22
C ALA A 130 5.33 -5.63 -16.08
N ASP A 131 5.24 -5.38 -17.37
CA ASP A 131 4.77 -6.37 -18.32
C ASP A 131 5.78 -7.53 -18.44
N PRO A 132 5.33 -8.78 -18.68
CA PRO A 132 6.22 -9.95 -18.74
C PRO A 132 7.42 -9.80 -19.68
N TRP A 133 7.23 -9.17 -20.83
CA TRP A 133 8.32 -8.94 -21.79
C TRP A 133 9.40 -7.98 -21.26
N GLN A 134 9.04 -7.02 -20.40
CA GLN A 134 10.01 -6.13 -19.74
C GLN A 134 10.78 -6.85 -18.63
N VAL A 135 10.13 -7.81 -17.96
CA VAL A 135 10.74 -8.60 -16.87
C VAL A 135 11.94 -9.40 -17.39
N ASP A 136 11.84 -10.00 -18.57
CA ASP A 136 12.94 -10.75 -19.20
C ASP A 136 14.14 -9.85 -19.49
N GLU A 137 13.91 -8.59 -19.89
CA GLU A 137 14.97 -7.61 -20.12
C GLU A 137 15.60 -7.14 -18.80
N ILE A 138 14.77 -6.88 -17.80
CA ILE A 138 15.20 -6.49 -16.45
C ILE A 138 16.08 -7.60 -15.84
N HIS A 139 15.71 -8.86 -15.95
CA HIS A 139 16.46 -10.00 -15.43
C HIS A 139 17.80 -10.27 -16.12
N ARG A 140 18.08 -9.62 -17.27
CA ARG A 140 19.42 -9.66 -17.91
C ARG A 140 20.47 -8.83 -17.18
N HIS A 141 20.06 -7.94 -16.28
CA HIS A 141 20.97 -7.12 -15.48
C HIS A 141 21.12 -7.68 -14.05
N PRO A 142 22.26 -7.47 -13.38
CA PRO A 142 22.44 -7.90 -11.99
C PRO A 142 21.37 -7.23 -11.11
N HIS A 143 20.54 -8.05 -10.48
CA HIS A 143 19.52 -7.59 -9.53
C HIS A 143 19.95 -7.83 -8.10
N PRO A 144 19.44 -7.03 -7.13
CA PRO A 144 19.57 -7.36 -5.73
C PRO A 144 19.06 -8.79 -5.49
N GLU A 145 19.67 -9.48 -4.54
CA GLU A 145 19.29 -10.86 -4.20
C GLU A 145 17.79 -10.97 -3.93
N THR A 146 17.12 -11.81 -4.70
CA THR A 146 15.70 -12.12 -4.52
C THR A 146 15.51 -12.84 -3.20
N ASN A 147 14.75 -12.23 -2.28
CA ASN A 147 14.49 -12.77 -0.95
C ASN A 147 13.01 -12.66 -0.53
N LYS A 148 12.14 -12.26 -1.46
CA LYS A 148 10.70 -12.12 -1.26
C LYS A 148 9.92 -12.60 -2.47
N ALA A 149 8.75 -13.15 -2.21
CA ALA A 149 7.80 -13.52 -3.26
C ALA A 149 6.37 -13.18 -2.86
N SER A 150 5.58 -12.76 -3.84
CA SER A 150 4.13 -12.63 -3.73
C SER A 150 3.47 -13.68 -4.60
N MET A 151 2.47 -14.37 -4.06
CA MET A 151 1.74 -15.40 -4.75
C MET A 151 0.25 -15.36 -4.44
N VAL A 152 -0.53 -15.96 -5.29
CA VAL A 152 -1.95 -16.22 -5.05
C VAL A 152 -2.25 -17.69 -5.31
N PHE A 153 -3.02 -18.32 -4.44
CA PHE A 153 -3.47 -19.69 -4.63
C PHE A 153 -4.89 -19.89 -4.13
N THR A 154 -5.52 -20.95 -4.63
CA THR A 154 -6.81 -21.45 -4.17
C THR A 154 -6.64 -22.83 -3.56
N LEU A 155 -7.50 -23.15 -2.59
CA LEU A 155 -7.45 -24.43 -1.88
C LEU A 155 -8.75 -25.17 -1.99
N PRO A 156 -8.74 -26.52 -1.89
CA PRO A 156 -9.96 -27.29 -1.65
C PRO A 156 -10.63 -26.80 -0.35
N HIS A 157 -11.95 -26.71 -0.35
CA HIS A 157 -12.72 -26.37 0.84
C HIS A 157 -12.87 -27.58 1.75
N THR A 158 -11.74 -28.00 2.35
CA THR A 158 -11.65 -29.13 3.28
C THR A 158 -10.92 -28.72 4.54
N GLU A 159 -11.22 -29.41 5.63
CA GLU A 159 -10.57 -29.15 6.92
C GLU A 159 -9.04 -29.26 6.82
N GLY A 160 -8.35 -28.29 7.38
CA GLY A 160 -6.87 -28.29 7.44
C GLY A 160 -6.15 -27.88 6.15
N SER A 161 -6.84 -27.63 5.01
CA SER A 161 -6.17 -27.31 3.74
C SER A 161 -5.19 -26.14 3.85
N LEU A 162 -5.58 -25.03 4.46
CA LEU A 162 -4.71 -23.88 4.66
C LEU A 162 -3.58 -24.21 5.66
N SER A 163 -3.90 -24.91 6.73
CA SER A 163 -2.92 -25.29 7.75
C SER A 163 -1.80 -26.17 7.18
N GLN A 164 -2.11 -27.07 6.27
CA GLN A 164 -1.11 -27.92 5.59
C GLN A 164 -0.14 -27.06 4.78
N VAL A 165 -0.65 -26.13 3.98
CA VAL A 165 0.20 -25.21 3.19
C VAL A 165 1.11 -24.39 4.10
N LEU A 166 0.55 -23.78 5.16
CA LEU A 166 1.34 -22.99 6.12
C LEU A 166 2.39 -23.82 6.85
N SER A 167 2.08 -25.07 7.21
CA SER A 167 3.02 -25.98 7.86
C SER A 167 4.20 -26.33 6.95
N ILE A 168 3.96 -26.54 5.66
CA ILE A 168 5.02 -26.79 4.68
C ILE A 168 5.91 -25.55 4.53
N LEU A 169 5.34 -24.36 4.35
CA LEU A 169 6.12 -23.12 4.28
C LEU A 169 7.01 -22.96 5.53
N SER A 170 6.45 -23.19 6.71
CA SER A 170 7.19 -23.16 7.98
C SER A 170 8.33 -24.19 8.03
N PHE A 171 8.09 -25.44 7.57
CA PHE A 171 9.10 -26.51 7.52
C PHE A 171 10.33 -26.09 6.67
N TYR A 172 10.10 -25.40 5.57
CA TYR A 172 11.17 -24.87 4.71
C TYR A 172 11.77 -23.55 5.22
N SER A 173 11.38 -23.08 6.41
CA SER A 173 11.85 -21.81 7.00
C SER A 173 11.48 -20.60 6.15
N ILE A 174 10.31 -20.65 5.51
CA ILE A 174 9.73 -19.53 4.76
C ILE A 174 8.86 -18.72 5.71
N ASN A 175 9.19 -17.44 5.87
CA ASN A 175 8.43 -16.54 6.73
C ASN A 175 7.30 -15.85 5.96
N LEU A 176 6.10 -15.96 6.49
CA LEU A 176 4.90 -15.33 5.96
C LEU A 176 4.81 -13.88 6.45
N THR A 177 4.80 -12.92 5.55
CA THR A 177 4.71 -11.49 5.90
C THR A 177 3.33 -10.91 5.62
N LYS A 178 2.54 -11.57 4.77
CA LYS A 178 1.15 -11.20 4.48
C LYS A 178 0.34 -12.44 4.15
N ILE A 179 -0.90 -12.48 4.61
CA ILE A 179 -1.94 -13.38 4.13
C ILE A 179 -3.27 -12.63 4.07
N GLN A 180 -3.92 -12.69 2.92
CA GLN A 180 -5.21 -12.06 2.69
C GLN A 180 -6.10 -13.01 1.90
N SER A 181 -7.24 -13.38 2.47
CA SER A 181 -8.25 -14.15 1.74
C SER A 181 -9.25 -13.23 1.04
N LEU A 182 -9.65 -13.61 -0.18
CA LEU A 182 -10.72 -12.98 -0.93
C LEU A 182 -11.67 -14.07 -1.45
N PRO A 183 -13.00 -13.88 -1.36
CA PRO A 183 -13.95 -14.81 -1.96
C PRO A 183 -13.83 -14.80 -3.49
N ILE A 184 -14.00 -15.96 -4.10
CA ILE A 184 -14.04 -16.07 -5.57
C ILE A 184 -15.46 -15.79 -6.03
N ILE A 185 -15.64 -14.73 -6.81
CA ILE A 185 -16.95 -14.37 -7.33
C ILE A 185 -17.51 -15.50 -8.18
N GLY A 186 -18.76 -15.93 -7.89
CA GLY A 186 -19.44 -17.01 -8.59
C GLY A 186 -19.08 -18.42 -8.11
N ARG A 187 -18.28 -18.56 -7.07
CA ARG A 187 -17.97 -19.85 -6.41
C ARG A 187 -18.28 -19.76 -4.92
N GLU A 188 -19.34 -20.40 -4.48
CA GLU A 188 -19.75 -20.39 -3.08
C GLU A 188 -18.69 -21.05 -2.19
N TRP A 189 -18.29 -20.33 -1.12
CA TRP A 189 -17.35 -20.79 -0.09
C TRP A 189 -15.93 -21.12 -0.62
N GLU A 190 -15.57 -20.73 -1.85
CA GLU A 190 -14.22 -20.82 -2.35
C GLU A 190 -13.48 -19.48 -2.17
N TYR A 191 -12.23 -19.55 -1.72
CA TYR A 191 -11.39 -18.40 -1.44
C TYR A 191 -10.07 -18.50 -2.19
N GLN A 192 -9.57 -17.35 -2.63
CA GLN A 192 -8.19 -17.19 -3.06
C GLN A 192 -7.39 -16.52 -1.95
N PHE A 193 -6.17 -16.97 -1.75
CA PHE A 193 -5.25 -16.49 -0.74
C PHE A 193 -4.10 -15.75 -1.40
N TYR A 194 -4.01 -14.45 -1.14
CA TYR A 194 -2.85 -13.63 -1.50
C TYR A 194 -1.84 -13.71 -0.37
N VAL A 195 -0.63 -14.16 -0.69
CA VAL A 195 0.40 -14.45 0.30
C VAL A 195 1.71 -13.83 -0.12
N ASP A 196 2.35 -13.12 0.81
CA ASP A 196 3.72 -12.66 0.65
C ASP A 196 4.62 -13.42 1.61
N VAL A 197 5.74 -13.88 1.10
CA VAL A 197 6.74 -14.62 1.86
C VAL A 197 8.12 -13.99 1.71
N VAL A 198 8.92 -14.06 2.76
CA VAL A 198 10.35 -13.75 2.74
C VAL A 198 11.17 -14.99 3.07
N PHE A 199 12.36 -15.08 2.48
CA PHE A 199 13.24 -16.22 2.61
C PHE A 199 14.72 -15.82 2.47
N ASP A 200 15.59 -16.50 3.19
CA ASP A 200 17.03 -16.32 3.12
C ASP A 200 17.70 -17.26 2.10
N ASN A 201 16.99 -18.31 1.67
CA ASN A 201 17.52 -19.34 0.78
C ASN A 201 16.55 -19.61 -0.38
N LEU A 202 16.94 -19.22 -1.57
CA LEU A 202 16.14 -19.37 -2.79
C LEU A 202 15.83 -20.83 -3.13
N LEU A 203 16.77 -21.77 -2.86
CA LEU A 203 16.54 -23.19 -3.12
C LEU A 203 15.44 -23.74 -2.21
N ARG A 204 15.46 -23.42 -0.92
CA ARG A 204 14.40 -23.82 0.04
C ARG A 204 13.05 -23.23 -0.36
N TYR A 205 13.03 -21.97 -0.79
CA TYR A 205 11.81 -21.35 -1.30
C TYR A 205 11.27 -22.13 -2.52
N LYS A 206 12.10 -22.42 -3.53
CA LYS A 206 11.67 -23.20 -4.71
C LYS A 206 11.16 -24.61 -4.33
N GLN A 207 11.81 -25.27 -3.39
CA GLN A 207 11.35 -26.55 -2.86
C GLN A 207 10.01 -26.44 -2.14
N SER A 208 9.79 -25.37 -1.36
CA SER A 208 8.50 -25.14 -0.68
C SER A 208 7.37 -24.93 -1.68
N ILE A 209 7.60 -24.16 -2.75
CA ILE A 209 6.63 -23.96 -3.82
C ILE A 209 6.28 -25.29 -4.51
N ALA A 210 7.28 -26.11 -4.84
CA ALA A 210 7.05 -27.44 -5.41
C ALA A 210 6.23 -28.33 -4.46
N ALA A 211 6.48 -28.24 -3.15
CA ALA A 211 5.77 -29.05 -2.15
C ALA A 211 4.31 -28.59 -1.91
N ILE A 212 4.00 -27.30 -2.00
CA ILE A 212 2.63 -26.80 -1.83
C ILE A 212 1.78 -26.90 -3.10
N THR A 213 2.39 -26.91 -4.28
CA THR A 213 1.69 -26.95 -5.57
C THR A 213 0.63 -28.06 -5.65
N PRO A 214 0.90 -29.33 -5.28
CA PRO A 214 -0.10 -30.39 -5.36
C PRO A 214 -1.26 -30.25 -4.34
N LEU A 215 -1.11 -29.40 -3.33
CA LEU A 215 -2.16 -29.10 -2.34
C LEU A 215 -3.09 -27.97 -2.78
N THR A 216 -2.70 -27.20 -3.80
CA THR A 216 -3.45 -26.07 -4.31
C THR A 216 -4.26 -26.46 -5.54
N LYS A 217 -5.42 -25.85 -5.76
CA LYS A 217 -6.16 -25.99 -7.04
C LYS A 217 -5.50 -25.14 -8.14
N GLU A 218 -5.11 -23.93 -7.75
CA GLU A 218 -4.41 -22.96 -8.62
C GLU A 218 -3.33 -22.29 -7.79
N LEU A 219 -2.11 -22.20 -8.31
CA LEU A 219 -1.02 -21.44 -7.72
C LEU A 219 -0.39 -20.56 -8.79
N LYS A 220 -0.34 -19.25 -8.56
CA LYS A 220 0.31 -18.27 -9.42
C LYS A 220 1.32 -17.46 -8.61
N ILE A 221 2.58 -17.47 -9.03
CA ILE A 221 3.59 -16.53 -8.53
C ILE A 221 3.35 -15.19 -9.23
N LEU A 222 3.09 -14.14 -8.45
CA LEU A 222 2.85 -12.79 -8.95
C LEU A 222 4.16 -12.02 -9.17
N GLY A 223 5.22 -12.42 -8.46
CA GLY A 223 6.58 -11.92 -8.62
C GLY A 223 7.51 -12.43 -7.55
N GLU A 224 8.79 -12.46 -7.88
CA GLU A 224 9.93 -12.78 -7.02
C GLU A 224 10.89 -11.59 -7.08
N TYR A 225 11.19 -10.95 -5.94
CA TYR A 225 11.88 -9.66 -5.90
C TYR A 225 12.63 -9.46 -4.57
N ALA A 226 13.38 -8.38 -4.47
CA ALA A 226 14.01 -7.99 -3.21
C ALA A 226 13.02 -7.33 -2.26
N ASP A 227 13.06 -7.66 -0.96
CA ASP A 227 12.27 -6.98 0.06
C ASP A 227 12.61 -5.48 0.07
N GLY A 228 11.58 -4.65 -0.03
CA GLY A 228 11.73 -3.22 -0.19
C GLY A 228 12.27 -2.54 1.07
N LYS A 229 13.26 -1.65 0.89
CA LYS A 229 13.74 -0.80 1.97
C LYS A 229 12.65 0.21 2.35
N SER A 230 12.45 0.41 3.64
CA SER A 230 11.67 1.54 4.15
C SER A 230 12.54 2.79 4.11
N ASN A 231 12.07 3.88 3.52
CA ASN A 231 12.63 5.18 3.85
C ASN A 231 12.09 5.55 5.25
N ILE A 232 12.96 5.42 6.24
CA ILE A 232 12.72 5.86 7.63
C ILE A 232 12.98 7.36 7.72
#